data_a7115f5a3490733ab4bb625ab7098abe
#
_entry.id   a7115f5a3490733ab4bb625ab7098abe
#
_cell.length_a   1.000
_cell.length_b   1.000
_cell.length_c   1.000
_cell.angle_alpha   90.00
_cell.angle_beta   90.00
_cell.angle_gamma   90.00
#
_symmetry.space_group_name_H-M   'P 1'
#
loop_
_entity.id
_entity.type
_entity.pdbx_description
1 polymer ?
#
loop_
_entity_poly.entity_id
_entity_poly.type
_entity_poly.pdbx_seq_one_letter_code
_entity_poly.pdbx_strand_id
1 'polypeptide(L)'
;MLTTWTPAHMPEKEEIKTRLQTARSQLYDFQMKIKEHKIPVIVLFEGWGSSGKGSTIGKVIKNIDPRFFKVATMSAPTAEELRYPFLYRYFKQIPEAGKFTFLDSGWMEQTCKDCLSGEIEGEGYTQRIDSIRRFERQLTDNGYLVLKFFMQIDRDEQKRREKLLLDHKDTRWRVSDFDKWQNEHYKKCAKIFSQYLSDTNASSAPWYIIDASDRKWAELQVLETMVSNIEVAMQNQAHSVPILQNVFPLEQIPRLSDIDLRDKTMDDEEYRGELKQLQSKLEELHNKLYRRRIPVIITYEGWDAAGKGGNIKRITEALDPRGYEVHPIASPEPHEKARHYLWRFWTRLPKNGHIAIFDRTWYGRVMVERLEGFCSENDWKRAYNEMNEFEKELKDWGAVIIKFWVQIDKDTQLERFQERQNNPEKQWKITDEDWRNREKWDAYEVAVNEMLQKTNTSFAPWHVLESVDKKYARIKALRIVIDEIEKALKEN
;
A
#
# COMPACT_ATOMS: atom_id res chain seq x y z
N MET A 1 -1.81 3.69 -27.61
CA MET A 1 -0.37 4.04 -27.65
C MET A 1 0.42 3.19 -28.66
N LEU A 2 0.45 1.87 -28.59
CA LEU A 2 1.27 1.02 -29.48
C LEU A 2 0.89 1.12 -30.97
N THR A 3 -0.38 1.31 -31.28
CA THR A 3 -0.88 1.41 -32.70
C THR A 3 -0.42 2.67 -33.42
N THR A 4 -0.03 3.71 -32.70
CA THR A 4 0.45 4.99 -33.26
C THR A 4 1.94 5.21 -32.98
N TRP A 5 2.58 4.27 -32.26
CA TRP A 5 3.99 4.38 -31.96
C TRP A 5 4.83 4.03 -33.19
N THR A 6 5.81 4.85 -33.47
CA THR A 6 6.83 4.59 -34.47
C THR A 6 8.21 4.60 -33.81
N PRO A 7 9.07 3.62 -34.15
CA PRO A 7 10.41 3.59 -33.59
C PRO A 7 11.18 4.87 -33.96
N ALA A 8 11.93 5.40 -33.00
CA ALA A 8 12.87 6.48 -33.29
C ALA A 8 13.97 5.98 -34.24
N HIS A 9 14.53 6.89 -35.02
CA HIS A 9 15.68 6.56 -35.88
C HIS A 9 16.84 6.05 -35.00
N MET A 10 17.29 4.82 -35.27
CA MET A 10 18.43 4.22 -34.56
C MET A 10 19.74 4.85 -35.09
N PRO A 11 20.53 5.45 -34.21
CA PRO A 11 21.81 6.04 -34.59
C PRO A 11 22.83 4.98 -35.05
N GLU A 12 23.90 5.46 -35.67
CA GLU A 12 25.02 4.60 -36.06
C GLU A 12 25.71 3.93 -34.87
N LYS A 13 26.29 2.75 -35.08
CA LYS A 13 26.84 1.92 -33.99
C LYS A 13 27.91 2.62 -33.15
N GLU A 14 28.75 3.47 -33.76
CA GLU A 14 29.77 4.22 -33.02
C GLU A 14 29.15 5.35 -32.19
N GLU A 15 28.11 5.99 -32.68
CA GLU A 15 27.34 6.98 -31.92
C GLU A 15 26.66 6.32 -30.71
N ILE A 16 25.98 5.19 -30.89
CA ILE A 16 25.37 4.42 -29.80
C ILE A 16 26.44 4.09 -28.74
N LYS A 17 27.62 3.65 -29.15
CA LYS A 17 28.69 3.28 -28.23
C LYS A 17 29.18 4.49 -27.40
N THR A 18 29.36 5.63 -28.03
CA THR A 18 29.79 6.87 -27.35
C THR A 18 28.73 7.34 -26.36
N ARG A 19 27.48 7.41 -26.79
CA ARG A 19 26.34 7.83 -25.94
C ARG A 19 26.12 6.86 -24.77
N LEU A 20 26.29 5.55 -24.97
CA LEU A 20 26.25 4.55 -23.89
C LEU A 20 27.31 4.80 -22.82
N GLN A 21 28.54 5.15 -23.22
CA GLN A 21 29.60 5.46 -22.26
C GLN A 21 29.23 6.68 -21.41
N THR A 22 28.73 7.73 -22.05
CA THR A 22 28.28 8.96 -21.38
C THR A 22 27.13 8.68 -20.41
N ALA A 23 26.05 8.03 -20.87
CA ALA A 23 24.90 7.74 -20.04
C ALA A 23 25.23 6.82 -18.83
N ARG A 24 26.14 5.86 -19.01
CA ARG A 24 26.61 5.00 -17.93
C ARG A 24 27.40 5.78 -16.89
N SER A 25 28.29 6.68 -17.30
CA SER A 25 29.03 7.55 -16.38
C SER A 25 28.08 8.46 -15.59
N GLN A 26 27.11 9.08 -16.26
CA GLN A 26 26.13 9.93 -15.61
C GLN A 26 25.27 9.17 -14.59
N LEU A 27 24.81 7.94 -14.91
CA LEU A 27 24.05 7.13 -13.97
C LEU A 27 24.89 6.74 -12.74
N TYR A 28 26.18 6.44 -12.95
CA TYR A 28 27.11 6.17 -11.84
C TYR A 28 27.24 7.38 -10.91
N ASP A 29 27.39 8.58 -11.45
CA ASP A 29 27.49 9.81 -10.66
C ASP A 29 26.17 10.14 -9.94
N PHE A 30 25.04 9.88 -10.60
CA PHE A 30 23.72 10.17 -10.06
C PHE A 30 23.30 9.26 -8.88
N GLN A 31 23.85 8.04 -8.77
CA GLN A 31 23.50 7.17 -7.66
C GLN A 31 23.81 7.80 -6.28
N MET A 32 24.92 8.55 -6.18
CA MET A 32 25.27 9.26 -4.94
C MET A 32 24.32 10.43 -4.68
N LYS A 33 23.97 11.18 -5.71
CA LYS A 33 23.01 12.29 -5.62
C LYS A 33 21.62 11.80 -5.23
N ILE A 34 21.13 10.66 -5.78
CA ILE A 34 19.87 10.03 -5.39
C ILE A 34 19.88 9.68 -3.90
N LYS A 35 21.00 9.16 -3.37
CA LYS A 35 21.15 8.88 -1.94
C LYS A 35 21.11 10.15 -1.10
N GLU A 36 21.83 11.18 -1.48
CA GLU A 36 21.89 12.48 -0.79
C GLU A 36 20.53 13.17 -0.76
N HIS A 37 19.83 13.17 -1.90
CA HIS A 37 18.48 13.73 -2.05
C HIS A 37 17.38 12.80 -1.54
N LYS A 38 17.71 11.57 -1.09
CA LYS A 38 16.78 10.58 -0.57
C LYS A 38 15.64 10.23 -1.54
N ILE A 39 15.90 10.23 -2.85
CA ILE A 39 14.89 9.92 -3.87
C ILE A 39 14.78 8.40 -4.02
N PRO A 40 13.63 7.78 -3.70
CA PRO A 40 13.41 6.36 -4.00
C PRO A 40 13.01 6.21 -5.47
N VAL A 41 13.66 5.27 -6.18
CA VAL A 41 13.46 5.08 -7.63
C VAL A 41 12.91 3.70 -7.93
N ILE A 42 11.76 3.63 -8.56
CA ILE A 42 11.15 2.41 -9.10
C ILE A 42 11.36 2.40 -10.60
N VAL A 43 11.95 1.33 -11.13
CA VAL A 43 12.17 1.12 -12.57
C VAL A 43 11.45 -0.14 -12.98
N LEU A 44 10.29 0.03 -13.62
CA LEU A 44 9.43 -1.06 -14.08
C LEU A 44 9.72 -1.38 -15.54
N PHE A 45 10.03 -2.65 -15.83
CA PHE A 45 10.18 -3.17 -17.17
C PHE A 45 9.00 -4.09 -17.52
N GLU A 46 8.27 -3.72 -18.52
CA GLU A 46 7.13 -4.45 -19.07
C GLU A 46 7.31 -4.70 -20.57
N GLY A 47 6.42 -5.42 -21.19
CA GLY A 47 6.42 -5.63 -22.63
C GLY A 47 6.37 -7.10 -23.04
N TRP A 48 6.75 -7.35 -24.31
CA TRP A 48 6.65 -8.65 -24.90
C TRP A 48 7.56 -9.71 -24.26
N GLY A 49 7.10 -10.95 -24.26
CA GLY A 49 7.97 -12.09 -23.97
C GLY A 49 9.20 -12.07 -24.89
N SER A 50 10.35 -12.50 -24.41
CA SER A 50 11.61 -12.50 -25.17
C SER A 50 12.09 -11.13 -25.69
N SER A 51 11.45 -10.01 -25.29
CA SER A 51 11.88 -8.65 -25.67
C SER A 51 13.24 -8.24 -25.12
N GLY A 52 13.73 -8.93 -24.08
CA GLY A 52 15.04 -8.68 -23.48
C GLY A 52 15.00 -7.84 -22.20
N LYS A 53 13.86 -7.76 -21.50
CA LYS A 53 13.70 -7.07 -20.20
C LYS A 53 14.86 -7.37 -19.24
N GLY A 54 15.00 -8.60 -18.81
CA GLY A 54 16.04 -9.02 -17.87
C GLY A 54 17.48 -8.76 -18.36
N SER A 55 17.73 -8.86 -19.70
CA SER A 55 19.03 -8.53 -20.28
C SER A 55 19.35 -7.04 -20.17
N THR A 56 18.34 -6.18 -20.40
CA THR A 56 18.48 -4.71 -20.30
C THR A 56 18.67 -4.30 -18.86
N ILE A 57 17.86 -4.84 -17.92
CA ILE A 57 18.06 -4.65 -16.47
C ILE A 57 19.49 -5.01 -16.09
N GLY A 58 19.97 -6.22 -16.47
CA GLY A 58 21.32 -6.69 -16.15
C GLY A 58 22.46 -5.79 -16.68
N LYS A 59 22.22 -5.04 -17.77
CA LYS A 59 23.19 -4.06 -18.28
C LYS A 59 23.13 -2.72 -17.56
N VAL A 60 21.93 -2.24 -17.24
CA VAL A 60 21.71 -0.99 -16.52
C VAL A 60 22.30 -1.06 -15.12
N ILE A 61 22.02 -2.12 -14.37
CA ILE A 61 22.47 -2.27 -12.97
C ILE A 61 23.99 -2.40 -12.82
N LYS A 62 24.72 -2.78 -13.88
CA LYS A 62 26.19 -2.81 -13.86
C LYS A 62 26.82 -1.44 -13.60
N ASN A 63 26.08 -0.37 -13.79
CA ASN A 63 26.54 0.99 -13.58
C ASN A 63 26.08 1.57 -12.22
N ILE A 64 25.49 0.74 -11.36
CA ILE A 64 25.01 1.11 -10.03
C ILE A 64 25.67 0.19 -9.00
N ASP A 65 26.13 0.72 -7.89
CA ASP A 65 26.67 -0.07 -6.79
C ASP A 65 25.60 -1.04 -6.25
N PRO A 66 25.88 -2.33 -6.10
CA PRO A 66 24.91 -3.34 -5.66
C PRO A 66 24.21 -3.04 -4.33
N ARG A 67 24.77 -2.19 -3.50
CA ARG A 67 24.19 -1.79 -2.22
C ARG A 67 23.02 -0.80 -2.37
N PHE A 68 22.86 -0.18 -3.55
CA PHE A 68 21.84 0.83 -3.81
C PHE A 68 20.66 0.32 -4.62
N PHE A 69 20.66 -0.92 -5.08
CA PHE A 69 19.54 -1.45 -5.85
C PHE A 69 19.11 -2.83 -5.39
N LYS A 70 17.86 -3.15 -5.72
CA LYS A 70 17.27 -4.48 -5.69
C LYS A 70 16.65 -4.79 -7.04
N VAL A 71 16.77 -6.01 -7.49
CA VAL A 71 16.02 -6.53 -8.65
C VAL A 71 14.97 -7.50 -8.13
N ALA A 72 13.72 -7.31 -8.49
CA ALA A 72 12.63 -8.21 -8.16
C ALA A 72 11.97 -8.71 -9.47
N THR A 73 12.00 -10.01 -9.68
CA THR A 73 11.26 -10.67 -10.76
C THR A 73 9.86 -10.98 -10.25
N MET A 74 8.86 -10.37 -10.86
CA MET A 74 7.45 -10.56 -10.48
C MET A 74 6.85 -11.69 -11.30
N SER A 75 7.20 -12.93 -10.95
CA SER A 75 6.58 -14.13 -11.52
C SER A 75 5.07 -14.21 -11.23
N ALA A 76 4.38 -15.21 -11.76
CA ALA A 76 2.99 -15.48 -11.41
C ALA A 76 2.82 -15.50 -9.87
N PRO A 77 1.73 -14.93 -9.34
CA PRO A 77 1.52 -14.89 -7.89
C PRO A 77 1.43 -16.30 -7.31
N THR A 78 2.08 -16.50 -6.17
CA THR A 78 1.98 -17.75 -5.41
C THR A 78 0.57 -17.90 -4.81
N ALA A 79 0.21 -19.15 -4.44
CA ALA A 79 -1.06 -19.40 -3.74
C ALA A 79 -1.19 -18.59 -2.44
N GLU A 80 -0.08 -18.24 -1.81
CA GLU A 80 -0.08 -17.36 -0.64
C GLU A 80 -0.32 -15.90 -1.03
N GLU A 81 0.35 -15.38 -2.05
CA GLU A 81 0.18 -14.00 -2.52
C GLU A 81 -1.25 -13.72 -3.02
N LEU A 82 -1.93 -14.70 -3.62
CA LEU A 82 -3.34 -14.62 -4.01
C LEU A 82 -4.31 -14.46 -2.83
N ARG A 83 -3.84 -14.63 -1.59
CA ARG A 83 -4.62 -14.40 -0.38
C ARG A 83 -4.60 -12.95 0.12
N TYR A 84 -3.92 -12.05 -0.58
CA TYR A 84 -3.77 -10.64 -0.25
C TYR A 84 -4.30 -9.75 -1.38
N PRO A 85 -4.53 -8.46 -1.14
CA PRO A 85 -4.90 -7.51 -2.19
C PRO A 85 -3.87 -7.52 -3.33
N PHE A 86 -4.33 -7.24 -4.55
CA PHE A 86 -3.47 -7.23 -5.75
C PHE A 86 -2.18 -6.41 -5.58
N LEU A 87 -2.27 -5.22 -4.99
CA LEU A 87 -1.12 -4.33 -4.82
C LEU A 87 -0.16 -4.74 -3.70
N TYR A 88 -0.56 -5.65 -2.80
CA TYR A 88 0.24 -6.09 -1.66
C TYR A 88 1.66 -6.50 -2.03
N ARG A 89 1.80 -7.36 -3.04
CA ARG A 89 3.12 -7.88 -3.48
C ARG A 89 4.02 -6.78 -4.04
N TYR A 90 3.46 -5.75 -4.64
CA TYR A 90 4.19 -4.62 -5.22
C TYR A 90 4.59 -3.61 -4.16
N PHE A 91 3.71 -3.30 -3.21
CA PHE A 91 4.08 -2.47 -2.06
C PHE A 91 5.26 -3.05 -1.27
N LYS A 92 5.37 -4.36 -1.15
CA LYS A 92 6.53 -5.01 -0.50
C LYS A 92 7.85 -4.75 -1.21
N GLN A 93 7.82 -4.38 -2.49
CA GLN A 93 9.02 -4.17 -3.30
C GLN A 93 9.44 -2.70 -3.40
N ILE A 94 8.64 -1.73 -2.92
CA ILE A 94 9.02 -0.31 -3.04
C ILE A 94 10.36 -0.06 -2.33
N PRO A 95 11.26 0.73 -2.95
CA PRO A 95 12.58 1.01 -2.40
C PRO A 95 12.53 1.90 -1.17
N GLU A 96 13.58 1.84 -0.38
CA GLU A 96 13.91 2.88 0.60
C GLU A 96 14.34 4.15 -0.10
N ALA A 97 14.19 5.29 0.58
CA ALA A 97 14.70 6.56 0.15
C ALA A 97 16.21 6.47 -0.23
N GLY A 98 16.54 6.95 -1.40
CA GLY A 98 17.90 6.92 -1.93
C GLY A 98 18.34 5.58 -2.55
N LYS A 99 17.40 4.68 -2.81
CA LYS A 99 17.67 3.37 -3.45
C LYS A 99 16.80 3.13 -4.67
N PHE A 100 17.21 2.16 -5.50
CA PHE A 100 16.48 1.69 -6.67
C PHE A 100 15.80 0.34 -6.39
N THR A 101 14.62 0.14 -6.97
CA THR A 101 14.05 -1.19 -7.19
C THR A 101 13.77 -1.34 -8.68
N PHE A 102 14.40 -2.35 -9.30
CA PHE A 102 14.12 -2.77 -10.67
C PHE A 102 13.11 -3.92 -10.63
N LEU A 103 12.01 -3.77 -11.35
CA LEU A 103 10.97 -4.79 -11.46
C LEU A 103 11.03 -5.39 -12.87
N ASP A 104 11.34 -6.70 -12.96
CA ASP A 104 11.20 -7.47 -14.19
C ASP A 104 9.79 -8.03 -14.24
N SER A 105 8.96 -7.39 -15.02
CA SER A 105 7.51 -7.46 -15.01
C SER A 105 6.87 -6.92 -13.72
N GLY A 106 5.58 -6.64 -13.74
CA GLY A 106 4.90 -6.07 -12.58
C GLY A 106 3.39 -6.06 -12.75
N TRP A 107 2.78 -4.96 -12.37
CA TRP A 107 1.31 -4.83 -12.33
C TRP A 107 0.66 -4.73 -13.71
N MET A 108 1.38 -4.35 -14.78
CA MET A 108 0.86 -4.41 -16.14
C MET A 108 0.73 -5.86 -16.62
N GLU A 109 1.80 -6.66 -16.53
CA GLU A 109 1.80 -8.04 -17.02
C GLU A 109 0.70 -8.85 -16.37
N GLN A 110 0.54 -8.76 -15.03
CA GLN A 110 -0.51 -9.48 -14.31
C GLN A 110 -1.91 -9.01 -14.74
N THR A 111 -2.15 -7.69 -14.80
CA THR A 111 -3.45 -7.14 -15.24
C THR A 111 -3.80 -7.56 -16.65
N CYS A 112 -2.84 -7.50 -17.59
CA CYS A 112 -3.08 -7.92 -18.94
C CYS A 112 -3.31 -9.43 -19.09
N LYS A 113 -2.64 -10.27 -18.28
CA LYS A 113 -2.91 -11.71 -18.20
C LYS A 113 -4.33 -11.99 -17.72
N ASP A 114 -4.74 -11.33 -16.64
CA ASP A 114 -6.10 -11.48 -16.08
C ASP A 114 -7.18 -11.07 -17.11
N CYS A 115 -6.92 -10.01 -17.90
CA CYS A 115 -7.82 -9.63 -19.03
C CYS A 115 -7.83 -10.66 -20.15
N LEU A 116 -6.67 -11.22 -20.51
CA LEU A 116 -6.54 -12.18 -21.61
C LEU A 116 -7.19 -13.53 -21.28
N SER A 117 -7.15 -13.93 -19.97
CA SER A 117 -7.82 -15.13 -19.47
C SER A 117 -9.32 -14.93 -19.21
N GLY A 118 -9.80 -13.67 -19.18
CA GLY A 118 -11.19 -13.36 -18.83
C GLY A 118 -11.47 -13.34 -17.32
N GLU A 119 -10.43 -13.32 -16.49
CA GLU A 119 -10.59 -13.20 -15.03
C GLU A 119 -11.06 -11.81 -14.61
N ILE A 120 -10.66 -10.78 -15.35
CA ILE A 120 -11.15 -9.41 -15.17
C ILE A 120 -11.60 -8.80 -16.50
N GLU A 121 -12.77 -8.15 -16.48
CA GLU A 121 -13.32 -7.39 -17.60
C GLU A 121 -14.27 -6.30 -17.10
N GLY A 122 -14.69 -5.40 -17.95
CA GLY A 122 -15.68 -4.36 -17.64
C GLY A 122 -15.33 -3.55 -16.39
N GLU A 123 -16.19 -3.61 -15.38
CA GLU A 123 -16.03 -2.88 -14.12
C GLU A 123 -14.78 -3.35 -13.34
N GLY A 124 -14.50 -4.66 -13.33
CA GLY A 124 -13.31 -5.21 -12.67
C GLY A 124 -12.01 -4.68 -13.27
N TYR A 125 -11.96 -4.50 -14.60
CA TYR A 125 -10.84 -3.84 -15.25
C TYR A 125 -10.70 -2.38 -14.82
N THR A 126 -11.81 -1.64 -14.81
CA THR A 126 -11.82 -0.22 -14.41
C THR A 126 -11.32 -0.06 -12.97
N GLN A 127 -11.82 -0.86 -12.05
CA GLN A 127 -11.37 -0.85 -10.64
C GLN A 127 -9.86 -1.15 -10.53
N ARG A 128 -9.36 -2.14 -11.30
CA ARG A 128 -7.93 -2.48 -11.31
C ARG A 128 -7.06 -1.31 -11.82
N ILE A 129 -7.49 -0.63 -12.87
CA ILE A 129 -6.79 0.53 -13.43
C ILE A 129 -6.79 1.71 -12.43
N ASP A 130 -7.91 1.97 -11.77
CA ASP A 130 -8.01 3.02 -10.77
C ASP A 130 -7.12 2.73 -9.55
N SER A 131 -7.07 1.48 -9.10
CA SER A 131 -6.17 1.00 -8.05
C SER A 131 -4.70 1.25 -8.41
N ILE A 132 -4.28 0.89 -9.63
CA ILE A 132 -2.91 1.12 -10.14
C ILE A 132 -2.59 2.62 -10.22
N ARG A 133 -3.52 3.43 -10.76
CA ARG A 133 -3.33 4.89 -10.85
C ARG A 133 -3.16 5.55 -9.48
N ARG A 134 -3.96 5.14 -8.49
CA ARG A 134 -3.84 5.62 -7.10
C ARG A 134 -2.49 5.21 -6.50
N PHE A 135 -2.08 3.97 -6.70
CA PHE A 135 -0.79 3.45 -6.24
C PHE A 135 0.38 4.25 -6.81
N GLU A 136 0.45 4.40 -8.12
CA GLU A 136 1.51 5.16 -8.79
C GLU A 136 1.52 6.64 -8.34
N ARG A 137 0.33 7.26 -8.24
CA ARG A 137 0.20 8.64 -7.79
C ARG A 137 0.63 8.80 -6.33
N GLN A 138 0.17 7.96 -5.40
CA GLN A 138 0.57 8.02 -4.00
C GLN A 138 2.09 7.92 -3.86
N LEU A 139 2.74 7.09 -4.64
CA LEU A 139 4.19 7.00 -4.63
C LEU A 139 4.84 8.29 -5.15
N THR A 140 4.41 8.79 -6.31
CA THR A 140 4.99 10.02 -6.89
C THR A 140 4.73 11.24 -6.03
N ASP A 141 3.54 11.37 -5.42
CA ASP A 141 3.19 12.41 -4.47
C ASP A 141 4.06 12.37 -3.20
N ASN A 142 4.60 11.22 -2.86
CA ASN A 142 5.54 11.01 -1.75
C ASN A 142 7.02 10.98 -2.20
N GLY A 143 7.31 11.58 -3.35
CA GLY A 143 8.68 11.82 -3.82
C GLY A 143 9.36 10.62 -4.49
N TYR A 144 8.62 9.56 -4.81
CA TYR A 144 9.15 8.46 -5.61
C TYR A 144 9.29 8.86 -7.08
N LEU A 145 10.41 8.52 -7.70
CA LEU A 145 10.55 8.53 -9.14
C LEU A 145 10.12 7.17 -9.68
N VAL A 146 9.03 7.14 -10.46
CA VAL A 146 8.48 5.92 -11.07
C VAL A 146 8.72 5.97 -12.58
N LEU A 147 9.63 5.13 -13.08
CA LEU A 147 9.98 4.99 -14.48
C LEU A 147 9.39 3.70 -15.03
N LYS A 148 8.55 3.80 -16.06
CA LYS A 148 7.85 2.66 -16.66
C LYS A 148 8.29 2.47 -18.11
N PHE A 149 8.97 1.36 -18.39
CA PHE A 149 9.48 1.00 -19.69
C PHE A 149 8.67 -0.14 -20.30
N PHE A 150 8.15 0.06 -21.51
CA PHE A 150 7.53 -0.99 -22.31
C PHE A 150 8.49 -1.41 -23.41
N MET A 151 9.01 -2.64 -23.34
CA MET A 151 9.96 -3.19 -24.30
C MET A 151 9.24 -3.72 -25.53
N GLN A 152 9.24 -2.92 -26.59
CA GLN A 152 8.52 -3.19 -27.85
C GLN A 152 9.41 -3.95 -28.83
N ILE A 153 8.91 -5.07 -29.34
CA ILE A 153 9.42 -5.80 -30.50
C ILE A 153 8.24 -6.22 -31.38
N ASP A 154 8.47 -6.46 -32.64
CA ASP A 154 7.45 -7.01 -33.54
C ASP A 154 7.30 -8.55 -33.35
N ARG A 155 6.27 -9.10 -34.00
CA ARG A 155 5.93 -10.52 -33.90
C ARG A 155 7.05 -11.44 -34.42
N ASP A 156 7.70 -11.05 -35.52
CA ASP A 156 8.69 -11.88 -36.17
C ASP A 156 10.00 -11.90 -35.38
N GLU A 157 10.39 -10.75 -34.84
CA GLU A 157 11.54 -10.64 -33.92
C GLU A 157 11.29 -11.40 -32.61
N GLN A 158 10.08 -11.33 -32.04
CA GLN A 158 9.70 -12.14 -30.88
C GLN A 158 9.90 -13.63 -31.18
N LYS A 159 9.29 -14.12 -32.27
CA LYS A 159 9.39 -15.51 -32.68
C LYS A 159 10.84 -15.95 -32.93
N ARG A 160 11.64 -15.10 -33.57
CA ARG A 160 13.05 -15.34 -33.81
C ARG A 160 13.82 -15.52 -32.52
N ARG A 161 13.59 -14.65 -31.53
CA ARG A 161 14.26 -14.71 -30.22
C ARG A 161 13.81 -15.91 -29.40
N GLU A 162 12.53 -16.23 -29.38
CA GLU A 162 12.00 -17.43 -28.73
C GLU A 162 12.67 -18.70 -29.27
N LYS A 163 12.78 -18.82 -30.61
CA LYS A 163 13.47 -19.94 -31.24
C LYS A 163 14.91 -20.06 -30.75
N LEU A 164 15.67 -18.95 -30.76
CA LEU A 164 17.05 -18.94 -30.29
C LEU A 164 17.18 -19.36 -28.81
N LEU A 165 16.24 -18.96 -27.96
CA LEU A 165 16.24 -19.35 -26.54
C LEU A 165 15.88 -20.83 -26.34
N LEU A 166 14.95 -21.35 -27.16
CA LEU A 166 14.50 -22.75 -27.10
C LEU A 166 15.53 -23.71 -27.60
N ASP A 167 16.34 -23.31 -28.59
CA ASP A 167 17.40 -24.14 -29.20
C ASP A 167 18.55 -24.44 -28.22
N HIS A 168 18.74 -23.62 -27.19
CA HIS A 168 19.78 -23.83 -26.19
C HIS A 168 19.23 -24.44 -24.90
N LYS A 169 19.84 -25.53 -24.42
CA LYS A 169 19.44 -26.25 -23.22
C LYS A 169 19.37 -25.35 -21.98
N ASP A 170 20.32 -24.42 -21.85
CA ASP A 170 20.45 -23.55 -20.66
C ASP A 170 19.53 -22.32 -20.66
N THR A 171 18.85 -22.02 -21.79
CA THR A 171 18.00 -20.84 -21.93
C THR A 171 16.54 -21.16 -22.23
N ARG A 172 16.21 -22.39 -22.61
CA ARG A 172 14.83 -22.80 -22.98
C ARG A 172 13.80 -22.54 -21.89
N TRP A 173 14.19 -22.59 -20.62
CA TRP A 173 13.34 -22.32 -19.47
C TRP A 173 12.87 -20.86 -19.39
N ARG A 174 13.50 -19.95 -20.15
CA ARG A 174 13.14 -18.52 -20.20
C ARG A 174 11.94 -18.22 -21.08
N VAL A 175 11.50 -19.18 -21.86
CA VAL A 175 10.31 -19.07 -22.72
C VAL A 175 9.18 -19.83 -22.09
N SER A 176 8.22 -19.11 -21.53
CA SER A 176 7.02 -19.70 -20.92
C SER A 176 6.00 -20.10 -22.02
N ASP A 177 5.03 -20.92 -21.63
CA ASP A 177 3.91 -21.23 -22.53
C ASP A 177 3.05 -19.99 -22.84
N PHE A 178 3.01 -19.03 -21.92
CA PHE A 178 2.37 -17.76 -22.15
C PHE A 178 3.10 -16.93 -23.23
N ASP A 179 4.43 -16.93 -23.26
CA ASP A 179 5.19 -16.22 -24.31
C ASP A 179 4.88 -16.78 -25.69
N LYS A 180 4.83 -18.11 -25.85
CA LYS A 180 4.43 -18.76 -27.09
C LYS A 180 3.01 -18.39 -27.51
N TRP A 181 2.08 -18.49 -26.57
CA TRP A 181 0.68 -18.11 -26.78
C TRP A 181 0.56 -16.63 -27.17
N GLN A 182 1.33 -15.76 -26.55
CA GLN A 182 1.39 -14.33 -26.84
C GLN A 182 1.82 -14.07 -28.29
N ASN A 183 2.83 -14.77 -28.81
CA ASN A 183 3.25 -14.65 -30.20
C ASN A 183 2.19 -15.14 -31.19
N GLU A 184 1.52 -16.24 -30.88
CA GLU A 184 0.41 -16.76 -31.70
C GLU A 184 -0.75 -15.76 -31.77
N HIS A 185 -1.05 -15.10 -30.66
CA HIS A 185 -2.15 -14.15 -30.49
C HIS A 185 -1.69 -12.69 -30.45
N TYR A 186 -0.58 -12.36 -31.10
CA TYR A 186 0.10 -11.06 -31.03
C TYR A 186 -0.85 -9.86 -31.18
N LYS A 187 -1.75 -9.87 -32.18
CA LYS A 187 -2.70 -8.76 -32.41
C LYS A 187 -3.68 -8.57 -31.24
N LYS A 188 -4.13 -9.66 -30.62
CA LYS A 188 -5.02 -9.61 -29.43
C LYS A 188 -4.28 -9.01 -28.25
N CYS A 189 -3.06 -9.47 -28.00
CA CYS A 189 -2.21 -8.94 -26.93
C CYS A 189 -1.86 -7.47 -27.14
N ALA A 190 -1.48 -7.09 -28.37
CA ALA A 190 -1.16 -5.70 -28.73
C ALA A 190 -2.33 -4.74 -28.47
N LYS A 191 -3.58 -5.17 -28.71
CA LYS A 191 -4.78 -4.37 -28.42
C LYS A 191 -4.91 -4.11 -26.93
N ILE A 192 -4.79 -5.15 -26.09
CA ILE A 192 -4.90 -5.05 -24.63
C ILE A 192 -3.74 -4.22 -24.05
N PHE A 193 -2.51 -4.47 -24.49
CA PHE A 193 -1.35 -3.67 -24.06
C PHE A 193 -1.52 -2.19 -24.44
N SER A 194 -1.96 -1.90 -25.68
CA SER A 194 -2.18 -0.53 -26.12
C SER A 194 -3.24 0.18 -25.27
N GLN A 195 -4.33 -0.51 -24.92
CA GLN A 195 -5.38 0.00 -24.03
C GLN A 195 -4.82 0.28 -22.65
N TYR A 196 -4.17 -0.72 -22.03
CA TYR A 196 -3.56 -0.58 -20.70
C TYR A 196 -2.57 0.59 -20.62
N LEU A 197 -1.65 0.68 -21.60
CA LEU A 197 -0.67 1.77 -21.65
C LEU A 197 -1.36 3.15 -21.76
N SER A 198 -2.45 3.25 -22.52
CA SER A 198 -3.22 4.51 -22.62
C SER A 198 -3.93 4.83 -21.29
N ASP A 199 -4.52 3.82 -20.66
CA ASP A 199 -5.30 4.01 -19.42
C ASP A 199 -4.43 4.33 -18.20
N THR A 200 -3.17 3.89 -18.20
CA THR A 200 -2.23 4.10 -17.09
C THR A 200 -1.11 5.11 -17.38
N ASN A 201 -1.20 5.84 -18.50
CA ASN A 201 -0.21 6.85 -18.85
C ASN A 201 -0.50 8.16 -18.13
N ALA A 202 0.16 8.39 -17.00
CA ALA A 202 0.04 9.62 -16.21
C ALA A 202 1.29 10.51 -16.39
N SER A 203 1.12 11.84 -16.32
CA SER A 203 2.25 12.78 -16.41
C SER A 203 3.29 12.61 -15.30
N SER A 204 2.85 12.18 -14.11
CA SER A 204 3.73 11.91 -12.97
C SER A 204 4.49 10.59 -13.09
N ALA A 205 3.98 9.64 -13.88
CA ALA A 205 4.59 8.34 -14.15
C ALA A 205 4.28 7.90 -15.59
N PRO A 206 4.91 8.52 -16.60
CA PRO A 206 4.63 8.22 -18.02
C PRO A 206 5.21 6.86 -18.43
N TRP A 207 4.63 6.29 -19.47
CA TRP A 207 5.18 5.13 -20.17
C TRP A 207 6.19 5.54 -21.23
N TYR A 208 7.36 4.93 -21.20
CA TYR A 208 8.39 5.04 -22.23
C TYR A 208 8.39 3.75 -23.06
N ILE A 209 7.98 3.86 -24.33
CA ILE A 209 8.02 2.72 -25.26
C ILE A 209 9.42 2.64 -25.85
N ILE A 210 10.12 1.55 -25.57
CA ILE A 210 11.50 1.30 -25.97
C ILE A 210 11.53 0.40 -27.19
N ASP A 211 12.18 0.85 -28.26
CA ASP A 211 12.51 -0.04 -29.37
C ASP A 211 13.55 -1.06 -28.93
N ALA A 212 13.10 -2.27 -28.72
CA ALA A 212 13.93 -3.36 -28.23
C ALA A 212 14.40 -4.29 -29.38
N SER A 213 14.29 -3.88 -30.63
CA SER A 213 14.78 -4.64 -31.79
C SER A 213 16.31 -4.83 -31.77
N ASP A 214 17.06 -3.80 -31.34
CA ASP A 214 18.51 -3.91 -31.05
C ASP A 214 18.78 -3.78 -29.53
N ARG A 215 19.63 -4.65 -29.00
CA ARG A 215 19.91 -4.70 -27.56
C ARG A 215 20.71 -3.52 -27.02
N LYS A 216 21.60 -2.92 -27.84
CA LYS A 216 22.40 -1.77 -27.42
C LYS A 216 21.57 -0.47 -27.52
N TRP A 217 20.73 -0.41 -28.55
CA TRP A 217 19.79 0.69 -28.72
C TRP A 217 18.78 0.72 -27.58
N ALA A 218 18.19 -0.43 -27.22
CA ALA A 218 17.29 -0.52 -26.07
C ALA A 218 17.98 -0.09 -24.77
N GLU A 219 19.20 -0.54 -24.51
CA GLU A 219 19.97 -0.13 -23.32
C GLU A 219 20.19 1.39 -23.30
N LEU A 220 20.55 1.98 -24.44
CA LEU A 220 20.78 3.42 -24.53
C LEU A 220 19.53 4.24 -24.26
N GLN A 221 18.41 3.90 -24.89
CA GLN A 221 17.12 4.58 -24.67
C GLN A 221 16.73 4.55 -23.18
N VAL A 222 16.87 3.40 -22.52
CA VAL A 222 16.58 3.25 -21.10
C VAL A 222 17.50 4.10 -20.25
N LEU A 223 18.82 4.06 -20.47
CA LEU A 223 19.80 4.82 -19.69
C LEU A 223 19.59 6.33 -19.85
N GLU A 224 19.43 6.83 -21.06
CA GLU A 224 19.22 8.27 -21.29
C GLU A 224 17.90 8.75 -20.67
N THR A 225 16.83 7.94 -20.76
CA THR A 225 15.55 8.25 -20.10
C THR A 225 15.71 8.26 -18.56
N MET A 226 16.41 7.30 -18.00
CA MET A 226 16.69 7.29 -16.56
C MET A 226 17.48 8.52 -16.12
N VAL A 227 18.59 8.84 -16.81
CA VAL A 227 19.44 9.98 -16.50
C VAL A 227 18.65 11.28 -16.55
N SER A 228 17.91 11.53 -17.62
CA SER A 228 17.10 12.75 -17.77
C SER A 228 16.03 12.90 -16.69
N ASN A 229 15.31 11.82 -16.37
CA ASN A 229 14.26 11.88 -15.33
C ASN A 229 14.81 12.00 -13.92
N ILE A 230 15.97 11.40 -13.63
CA ILE A 230 16.66 11.57 -12.34
C ILE A 230 17.10 13.03 -12.16
N GLU A 231 17.64 13.64 -13.21
CA GLU A 231 18.04 15.04 -13.18
C GLU A 231 16.85 15.96 -12.89
N VAL A 232 15.72 15.76 -13.58
CA VAL A 232 14.46 16.49 -13.33
C VAL A 232 13.96 16.27 -11.90
N ALA A 233 13.99 15.03 -11.40
CA ALA A 233 13.55 14.73 -10.04
C ALA A 233 14.39 15.42 -8.97
N MET A 234 15.71 15.55 -9.17
CA MET A 234 16.59 16.28 -8.27
C MET A 234 16.30 17.80 -8.25
N GLN A 235 15.90 18.37 -9.39
CA GLN A 235 15.57 19.79 -9.48
C GLN A 235 14.20 20.12 -8.86
N ASN A 236 13.26 19.18 -8.90
CA ASN A 236 11.86 19.41 -8.53
C ASN A 236 11.51 19.07 -7.07
N GLN A 237 12.46 18.74 -6.21
CA GLN A 237 12.20 18.34 -4.80
C GLN A 237 11.48 19.38 -3.93
N ALA A 238 11.48 20.65 -4.32
CA ALA A 238 10.88 21.74 -3.55
C ALA A 238 9.40 22.02 -3.90
N HIS A 239 8.78 21.28 -4.82
CA HIS A 239 7.43 21.56 -5.26
C HIS A 239 6.39 20.93 -4.32
N SER A 240 5.47 21.75 -3.83
CA SER A 240 4.33 21.24 -3.06
C SER A 240 3.39 20.49 -3.99
N VAL A 241 3.07 19.25 -3.63
CA VAL A 241 2.12 18.42 -4.38
C VAL A 241 0.69 18.91 -4.14
N PRO A 242 -0.16 19.00 -5.17
CA PRO A 242 -1.55 19.39 -5.00
C PRO A 242 -2.29 18.46 -4.05
N ILE A 243 -3.06 19.03 -3.14
CA ILE A 243 -3.92 18.27 -2.24
C ILE A 243 -5.22 17.96 -2.99
N LEU A 244 -5.43 16.69 -3.29
CA LEU A 244 -6.65 16.25 -3.96
C LEU A 244 -7.83 16.27 -2.99
N GLN A 245 -8.99 16.66 -3.52
CA GLN A 245 -10.23 16.52 -2.77
C GLN A 245 -10.63 15.06 -2.65
N ASN A 246 -11.20 14.70 -1.50
CA ASN A 246 -11.77 13.38 -1.31
C ASN A 246 -12.97 13.19 -2.26
N VAL A 247 -12.98 12.06 -2.97
CA VAL A 247 -14.05 11.71 -3.92
C VAL A 247 -15.04 10.69 -3.35
N PHE A 248 -14.77 10.17 -2.16
CA PHE A 248 -15.61 9.14 -1.54
C PHE A 248 -16.74 9.76 -0.70
N PRO A 249 -17.92 9.14 -0.68
CA PRO A 249 -19.00 9.58 0.20
C PRO A 249 -18.57 9.52 1.66
N LEU A 250 -18.78 10.62 2.39
CA LEU A 250 -18.51 10.71 3.82
C LEU A 250 -19.84 10.71 4.58
N GLU A 251 -19.90 9.98 5.67
CA GLU A 251 -21.01 9.99 6.61
C GLU A 251 -20.78 11.04 7.70
N GLN A 252 -21.86 11.54 8.27
CA GLN A 252 -21.76 12.48 9.39
C GLN A 252 -21.34 11.73 10.66
N ILE A 253 -20.47 12.36 11.44
CA ILE A 253 -20.05 11.87 12.75
C ILE A 253 -20.03 13.05 13.73
N PRO A 254 -20.52 12.88 14.99
CA PRO A 254 -20.49 13.96 15.98
C PRO A 254 -19.05 14.37 16.31
N ARG A 255 -18.86 15.61 16.72
CA ARG A 255 -17.58 16.04 17.30
C ARG A 255 -17.38 15.37 18.66
N LEU A 256 -16.13 15.26 19.09
CA LEU A 256 -15.81 14.65 20.38
C LEU A 256 -16.50 15.36 21.56
N SER A 257 -16.65 16.68 21.51
CA SER A 257 -17.39 17.49 22.49
C SER A 257 -18.87 17.16 22.58
N ASP A 258 -19.47 16.63 21.52
CA ASP A 258 -20.91 16.37 21.40
C ASP A 258 -21.26 14.91 21.80
N ILE A 259 -20.24 14.09 22.10
CA ILE A 259 -20.43 12.71 22.52
C ILE A 259 -20.86 12.67 23.97
N ASP A 260 -22.06 12.14 24.21
CA ASP A 260 -22.56 11.97 25.58
C ASP A 260 -21.91 10.73 26.23
N LEU A 261 -21.09 11.00 27.25
CA LEU A 261 -20.39 9.99 28.03
C LEU A 261 -21.14 9.56 29.30
N ARG A 262 -22.26 10.25 29.63
CA ARG A 262 -23.06 9.99 30.83
C ARG A 262 -23.89 8.72 30.63
N ASP A 263 -24.18 8.03 31.71
CA ASP A 263 -25.04 6.84 31.75
C ASP A 263 -24.58 5.68 30.85
N LYS A 264 -23.32 5.71 30.42
CA LYS A 264 -22.67 4.66 29.65
C LYS A 264 -21.95 3.70 30.63
N THR A 265 -22.75 3.02 31.45
CA THR A 265 -22.26 2.13 32.53
C THR A 265 -22.90 0.76 32.41
N MET A 266 -22.26 -0.22 33.01
CA MET A 266 -22.73 -1.60 33.04
C MET A 266 -22.35 -2.25 34.38
N ASP A 267 -23.28 -2.95 35.01
CA ASP A 267 -22.96 -3.68 36.24
C ASP A 267 -22.13 -4.95 35.95
N ASP A 268 -21.61 -5.56 37.04
CA ASP A 268 -20.68 -6.70 36.88
C ASP A 268 -21.37 -7.99 36.44
N GLU A 269 -22.61 -8.21 36.80
CA GLU A 269 -23.37 -9.42 36.47
C GLU A 269 -23.81 -9.36 34.98
N GLU A 270 -24.38 -8.24 34.57
CA GLU A 270 -24.75 -7.97 33.18
C GLU A 270 -23.52 -8.10 32.28
N TYR A 271 -22.40 -7.45 32.65
CA TYR A 271 -21.16 -7.51 31.88
C TYR A 271 -20.66 -8.94 31.68
N ARG A 272 -20.63 -9.76 32.75
CA ARG A 272 -20.14 -11.15 32.64
C ARG A 272 -21.05 -12.00 31.76
N GLY A 273 -22.37 -11.81 31.90
CA GLY A 273 -23.35 -12.52 31.09
C GLY A 273 -23.24 -12.22 29.61
N GLU A 274 -23.25 -10.94 29.26
CA GLU A 274 -23.13 -10.50 27.86
C GLU A 274 -21.77 -10.83 27.24
N LEU A 275 -20.67 -10.60 27.99
CA LEU A 275 -19.34 -10.91 27.49
C LEU A 275 -19.23 -12.37 27.05
N LYS A 276 -19.71 -13.30 27.87
CA LYS A 276 -19.68 -14.73 27.55
C LYS A 276 -20.48 -15.07 26.30
N GLN A 277 -21.68 -14.49 26.16
CA GLN A 277 -22.53 -14.73 25.00
C GLN A 277 -21.91 -14.17 23.71
N LEU A 278 -21.41 -12.93 23.74
CA LEU A 278 -20.82 -12.29 22.59
C LEU A 278 -19.50 -12.96 22.18
N GLN A 279 -18.67 -13.38 23.14
CA GLN A 279 -17.46 -14.12 22.83
C GLN A 279 -17.75 -15.47 22.17
N SER A 280 -18.74 -16.23 22.66
CA SER A 280 -19.16 -17.48 22.03
C SER A 280 -19.68 -17.25 20.60
N LYS A 281 -20.45 -16.18 20.39
CA LYS A 281 -20.93 -15.80 19.05
C LYS A 281 -19.78 -15.42 18.11
N LEU A 282 -18.82 -14.65 18.60
CA LEU A 282 -17.66 -14.23 17.80
C LEU A 282 -16.77 -15.43 17.40
N GLU A 283 -16.60 -16.41 18.31
CA GLU A 283 -15.90 -17.66 18.01
C GLU A 283 -16.56 -18.42 16.85
N GLU A 284 -17.89 -18.52 16.86
CA GLU A 284 -18.66 -19.13 15.75
C GLU A 284 -18.45 -18.38 14.42
N LEU A 285 -18.52 -17.04 14.48
CA LEU A 285 -18.36 -16.19 13.30
C LEU A 285 -16.91 -16.26 12.75
N HIS A 286 -15.91 -16.32 13.61
CA HIS A 286 -14.50 -16.49 13.21
C HIS A 286 -14.29 -17.74 12.36
N ASN A 287 -14.90 -18.86 12.74
CA ASN A 287 -14.87 -20.09 11.94
C ASN A 287 -15.54 -19.92 10.56
N LYS A 288 -16.58 -19.12 10.46
CA LYS A 288 -17.27 -18.82 9.19
C LYS A 288 -16.39 -17.92 8.30
N LEU A 289 -15.77 -16.88 8.85
CA LEU A 289 -14.82 -16.01 8.15
C LEU A 289 -13.66 -16.82 7.53
N TYR A 290 -13.06 -17.71 8.31
CA TYR A 290 -11.97 -18.56 7.84
C TYR A 290 -12.38 -19.41 6.62
N ARG A 291 -13.53 -20.07 6.69
CA ARG A 291 -14.03 -20.93 5.60
C ARG A 291 -14.43 -20.15 4.36
N ARG A 292 -15.02 -18.97 4.51
CA ARG A 292 -15.43 -18.09 3.40
C ARG A 292 -14.32 -17.18 2.89
N ARG A 293 -13.13 -17.26 3.48
CA ARG A 293 -11.99 -16.45 3.08
C ARG A 293 -12.21 -14.93 3.20
N ILE A 294 -13.03 -14.47 4.13
CA ILE A 294 -13.29 -13.03 4.35
C ILE A 294 -12.25 -12.48 5.32
N PRO A 295 -11.40 -11.53 4.91
CA PRO A 295 -10.44 -10.88 5.80
C PRO A 295 -11.13 -9.81 6.65
N VAL A 296 -10.67 -9.61 7.88
CA VAL A 296 -11.18 -8.57 8.77
C VAL A 296 -10.02 -7.71 9.28
N ILE A 297 -10.21 -6.40 9.28
CA ILE A 297 -9.25 -5.42 9.78
C ILE A 297 -9.94 -4.59 10.84
N ILE A 298 -9.47 -4.70 12.09
CA ILE A 298 -9.99 -3.94 13.22
C ILE A 298 -8.94 -2.92 13.62
N THR A 299 -9.31 -1.64 13.69
CA THR A 299 -8.39 -0.57 14.04
C THR A 299 -8.83 0.12 15.33
N TYR A 300 -7.88 0.40 16.20
CA TYR A 300 -8.10 1.10 17.44
C TYR A 300 -7.29 2.38 17.50
N GLU A 301 -7.99 3.51 17.56
CA GLU A 301 -7.47 4.80 17.94
C GLU A 301 -8.20 5.31 19.18
N GLY A 302 -7.66 6.30 19.86
CA GLY A 302 -8.27 6.88 21.07
C GLY A 302 -7.25 7.44 22.02
N TRP A 303 -7.74 8.17 23.01
CA TRP A 303 -6.91 8.82 24.01
C TRP A 303 -6.01 7.82 24.76
N ASP A 304 -4.88 8.33 25.26
CA ASP A 304 -4.04 7.52 26.12
C ASP A 304 -4.81 7.16 27.40
N ALA A 305 -4.63 5.93 27.87
CA ALA A 305 -5.41 5.30 28.94
C ALA A 305 -6.92 5.11 28.66
N ALA A 306 -7.42 5.38 27.44
CA ALA A 306 -8.84 5.18 27.13
C ALA A 306 -9.31 3.72 27.22
N GLY A 307 -8.42 2.73 27.07
CA GLY A 307 -8.76 1.32 27.28
C GLY A 307 -8.68 0.45 26.02
N LYS A 308 -7.96 0.91 24.97
CA LYS A 308 -7.73 0.17 23.72
C LYS A 308 -7.32 -1.30 23.95
N GLY A 309 -6.22 -1.52 24.66
CA GLY A 309 -5.71 -2.87 24.93
C GLY A 309 -6.68 -3.78 25.70
N GLY A 310 -7.55 -3.21 26.54
CA GLY A 310 -8.59 -3.96 27.23
C GLY A 310 -9.72 -4.43 26.33
N ASN A 311 -10.08 -3.63 25.31
CA ASN A 311 -11.01 -4.00 24.25
C ASN A 311 -10.41 -5.11 23.37
N ILE A 312 -9.19 -4.89 22.87
CA ILE A 312 -8.47 -5.87 22.04
C ILE A 312 -8.41 -7.23 22.73
N LYS A 313 -8.04 -7.25 24.00
CA LYS A 313 -7.98 -8.48 24.80
C LYS A 313 -9.32 -9.24 24.80
N ARG A 314 -10.48 -8.56 24.96
CA ARG A 314 -11.80 -9.22 25.00
C ARG A 314 -12.21 -9.79 23.65
N ILE A 315 -11.80 -9.15 22.56
CA ILE A 315 -12.01 -9.69 21.20
C ILE A 315 -11.12 -10.92 21.00
N THR A 316 -9.81 -10.82 21.30
CA THR A 316 -8.86 -11.91 21.03
C THR A 316 -9.09 -13.15 21.89
N GLU A 317 -9.68 -13.02 23.07
CA GLU A 317 -10.08 -14.15 23.93
C GLU A 317 -11.11 -15.08 23.24
N ALA A 318 -11.85 -14.57 22.25
CA ALA A 318 -12.85 -15.34 21.49
C ALA A 318 -12.32 -15.89 20.16
N LEU A 319 -11.07 -15.65 19.80
CA LEU A 319 -10.52 -15.99 18.49
C LEU A 319 -9.50 -17.13 18.58
N ASP A 320 -9.46 -17.99 17.57
CA ASP A 320 -8.37 -18.96 17.40
C ASP A 320 -7.04 -18.20 17.14
N PRO A 321 -6.00 -18.41 17.94
CA PRO A 321 -4.74 -17.66 17.80
C PRO A 321 -4.03 -17.84 16.47
N ARG A 322 -4.38 -18.84 15.68
CA ARG A 322 -3.84 -19.05 14.33
C ARG A 322 -4.53 -18.21 13.27
N GLY A 323 -5.69 -17.64 13.58
CA GLY A 323 -6.53 -16.89 12.66
C GLY A 323 -6.51 -15.38 12.87
N TYR A 324 -5.73 -14.85 13.81
CA TYR A 324 -5.60 -13.42 14.01
C TYR A 324 -4.17 -13.00 14.34
N GLU A 325 -3.88 -11.72 14.14
CA GLU A 325 -2.64 -11.08 14.58
C GLU A 325 -2.94 -9.68 15.14
N VAL A 326 -2.31 -9.35 16.27
CA VAL A 326 -2.39 -8.00 16.85
C VAL A 326 -1.11 -7.25 16.56
N HIS A 327 -1.24 -6.09 15.96
CA HIS A 327 -0.13 -5.21 15.59
C HIS A 327 -0.10 -3.97 16.51
N PRO A 328 0.74 -3.95 17.55
CA PRO A 328 1.00 -2.73 18.31
C PRO A 328 1.88 -1.81 17.46
N ILE A 329 1.35 -0.65 17.10
CA ILE A 329 2.05 0.31 16.24
C ILE A 329 2.75 1.36 17.13
N ALA A 330 4.05 1.30 17.15
CA ALA A 330 4.94 2.27 17.77
C ALA A 330 5.56 3.22 16.73
N SER A 331 6.51 4.05 17.17
CA SER A 331 7.32 4.87 16.26
C SER A 331 7.92 4.02 15.14
N PRO A 332 7.91 4.49 13.89
CA PRO A 332 8.41 3.70 12.78
C PRO A 332 9.92 3.45 12.88
N GLU A 333 10.33 2.23 12.57
CA GLU A 333 11.73 1.84 12.47
C GLU A 333 12.43 2.57 11.31
N PRO A 334 13.78 2.67 11.31
CA PRO A 334 14.50 3.38 10.25
C PRO A 334 14.15 2.93 8.83
N HIS A 335 13.98 1.62 8.61
CA HIS A 335 13.60 1.06 7.31
C HIS A 335 12.14 1.36 6.92
N GLU A 336 11.25 1.56 7.89
CA GLU A 336 9.87 2.00 7.69
C GLU A 336 9.82 3.49 7.36
N LYS A 337 10.60 4.34 8.09
CA LYS A 337 10.72 5.78 7.82
C LYS A 337 11.30 6.09 6.43
N ALA A 338 12.13 5.19 5.91
CA ALA A 338 12.72 5.34 4.59
C ALA A 338 11.76 4.99 3.44
N ARG A 339 10.50 4.63 3.73
CA ARG A 339 9.46 4.27 2.75
C ARG A 339 8.19 5.09 2.95
N HIS A 340 7.28 4.96 2.00
CA HIS A 340 5.92 5.50 2.14
C HIS A 340 5.29 5.07 3.47
N TYR A 341 4.64 5.98 4.21
CA TYR A 341 4.16 5.68 5.57
C TYR A 341 3.15 4.51 5.62
N LEU A 342 2.36 4.28 4.55
CA LEU A 342 1.45 3.14 4.45
C LEU A 342 2.16 1.80 4.25
N TRP A 343 3.45 1.79 3.87
CA TRP A 343 4.18 0.55 3.61
C TRP A 343 4.16 -0.41 4.80
N ARG A 344 4.36 0.12 6.01
CA ARG A 344 4.36 -0.68 7.24
C ARG A 344 2.99 -1.32 7.54
N PHE A 345 1.90 -0.75 7.05
CA PHE A 345 0.55 -1.29 7.21
C PHE A 345 0.23 -2.28 6.09
N TRP A 346 0.63 -2.00 4.86
CA TRP A 346 0.55 -2.96 3.76
C TRP A 346 1.23 -4.29 4.11
N THR A 347 2.41 -4.26 4.72
CA THR A 347 3.18 -5.46 5.08
C THR A 347 2.59 -6.24 6.25
N ARG A 348 1.60 -5.68 6.94
CA ARG A 348 0.90 -6.27 8.09
C ARG A 348 -0.57 -6.61 7.82
N LEU A 349 -0.99 -6.56 6.56
CA LEU A 349 -2.35 -6.97 6.20
C LEU A 349 -2.58 -8.45 6.49
N PRO A 350 -3.80 -8.83 6.90
CA PRO A 350 -4.14 -10.24 7.11
C PRO A 350 -4.24 -10.97 5.78
N LYS A 351 -4.07 -12.29 5.80
CA LYS A 351 -4.51 -13.14 4.70
C LYS A 351 -6.03 -13.17 4.65
N ASN A 352 -6.63 -13.40 3.49
CA ASN A 352 -8.07 -13.64 3.43
C ASN A 352 -8.48 -14.78 4.37
N GLY A 353 -9.58 -14.60 5.10
CA GLY A 353 -10.04 -15.48 6.15
C GLY A 353 -9.34 -15.32 7.51
N HIS A 354 -8.51 -14.26 7.69
CA HIS A 354 -7.82 -13.95 8.95
C HIS A 354 -8.18 -12.54 9.41
N ILE A 355 -7.87 -12.24 10.67
CA ILE A 355 -8.16 -10.96 11.33
C ILE A 355 -6.83 -10.26 11.66
N ALA A 356 -6.67 -9.00 11.25
CA ALA A 356 -5.63 -8.12 11.76
C ALA A 356 -6.24 -7.08 12.71
N ILE A 357 -5.65 -6.91 13.87
CA ILE A 357 -6.06 -5.90 14.85
C ILE A 357 -4.90 -4.92 15.04
N PHE A 358 -5.13 -3.66 14.73
CA PHE A 358 -4.13 -2.61 14.87
C PHE A 358 -4.39 -1.79 16.14
N ASP A 359 -3.45 -1.80 17.09
CA ASP A 359 -3.42 -0.89 18.24
C ASP A 359 -2.56 0.33 17.86
N ARG A 360 -3.21 1.45 17.57
CA ARG A 360 -2.77 2.58 16.77
C ARG A 360 -2.60 2.19 15.28
N THR A 361 -2.69 3.17 14.38
CA THR A 361 -2.87 2.87 12.96
C THR A 361 -2.15 3.89 12.06
N TRP A 362 -2.49 3.86 10.75
CA TRP A 362 -2.08 4.85 9.76
C TRP A 362 -2.56 6.27 10.08
N TYR A 363 -3.56 6.42 10.93
CA TYR A 363 -4.08 7.72 11.35
C TYR A 363 -3.10 8.52 12.23
N GLY A 364 -2.05 7.88 12.74
CA GLY A 364 -0.93 8.57 13.39
C GLY A 364 -0.33 9.70 12.55
N ARG A 365 -0.37 9.59 11.21
CA ARG A 365 0.09 10.62 10.25
C ARG A 365 -0.62 11.96 10.44
N VAL A 366 -1.93 11.95 10.70
CA VAL A 366 -2.77 13.16 10.83
C VAL A 366 -3.01 13.56 12.29
N MET A 367 -2.50 12.80 13.23
CA MET A 367 -2.53 13.07 14.66
C MET A 367 -1.12 13.34 15.22
N VAL A 368 -0.45 12.34 15.73
CA VAL A 368 0.85 12.50 16.40
C VAL A 368 1.92 13.04 15.46
N GLU A 369 2.04 12.55 14.22
CA GLU A 369 3.09 13.03 13.32
C GLU A 369 2.85 14.48 12.87
N ARG A 370 1.57 14.89 12.73
CA ARG A 370 1.17 16.28 12.48
C ARG A 370 1.54 17.18 13.65
N LEU A 371 1.16 16.79 14.88
CA LEU A 371 1.30 17.65 16.05
C LEU A 371 2.74 17.73 16.58
N GLU A 372 3.53 16.68 16.35
CA GLU A 372 4.95 16.65 16.71
C GLU A 372 5.87 17.15 15.57
N GLY A 373 5.30 17.49 14.40
CA GLY A 373 6.09 17.97 13.26
C GLY A 373 6.98 16.90 12.60
N PHE A 374 6.59 15.63 12.68
CA PHE A 374 7.36 14.53 12.10
C PHE A 374 7.12 14.35 10.59
N CYS A 375 6.14 15.04 10.04
CA CYS A 375 5.89 15.15 8.62
C CYS A 375 5.53 16.59 8.24
N SER A 376 5.65 16.94 6.94
CA SER A 376 5.31 18.27 6.45
C SER A 376 3.79 18.52 6.48
N GLU A 377 3.41 19.79 6.41
CA GLU A 377 2.00 20.18 6.33
C GLU A 377 1.33 19.60 5.07
N ASN A 378 2.03 19.59 3.95
CA ASN A 378 1.54 18.99 2.72
C ASN A 378 1.32 17.47 2.87
N ASP A 379 2.20 16.77 3.58
CA ASP A 379 2.10 15.31 3.78
C ASP A 379 0.85 14.94 4.60
N TRP A 380 0.62 15.56 5.75
CA TRP A 380 -0.55 15.18 6.55
C TRP A 380 -1.87 15.65 5.92
N LYS A 381 -1.87 16.76 5.15
CA LYS A 381 -3.07 17.19 4.41
C LYS A 381 -3.45 16.22 3.30
N ARG A 382 -2.47 15.66 2.57
CA ARG A 382 -2.71 14.62 1.56
C ARG A 382 -3.16 13.31 2.18
N ALA A 383 -2.64 12.98 3.37
CA ALA A 383 -2.83 11.68 4.01
C ALA A 383 -4.30 11.31 4.23
N TYR A 384 -5.20 12.26 4.45
CA TYR A 384 -6.64 11.97 4.57
C TYR A 384 -7.19 11.24 3.34
N ASN A 385 -6.86 11.73 2.16
CA ASN A 385 -7.30 11.09 0.93
C ASN A 385 -6.57 9.76 0.66
N GLU A 386 -5.26 9.72 0.92
CA GLU A 386 -4.45 8.49 0.78
C GLU A 386 -4.98 7.36 1.69
N MET A 387 -5.42 7.68 2.91
CA MET A 387 -6.03 6.72 3.84
C MET A 387 -7.38 6.21 3.34
N ASN A 388 -8.24 7.11 2.86
CA ASN A 388 -9.53 6.73 2.27
C ASN A 388 -9.34 5.81 1.05
N GLU A 389 -8.35 6.09 0.21
CA GLU A 389 -8.00 5.26 -0.93
C GLU A 389 -7.42 3.90 -0.51
N PHE A 390 -6.59 3.87 0.53
CA PHE A 390 -6.07 2.62 1.09
C PHE A 390 -7.21 1.74 1.65
N GLU A 391 -8.11 2.33 2.42
CA GLU A 391 -9.28 1.61 2.95
C GLU A 391 -10.23 1.16 1.83
N LYS A 392 -10.39 1.97 0.77
CA LYS A 392 -11.18 1.56 -0.41
C LYS A 392 -10.56 0.35 -1.11
N GLU A 393 -9.25 0.33 -1.29
CA GLU A 393 -8.53 -0.83 -1.84
C GLU A 393 -8.75 -2.10 -1.01
N LEU A 394 -8.72 -1.97 0.31
CA LEU A 394 -8.98 -3.09 1.22
C LEU A 394 -10.45 -3.53 1.15
N LYS A 395 -11.40 -2.60 1.05
CA LYS A 395 -12.83 -2.91 0.88
C LYS A 395 -13.08 -3.60 -0.45
N ASP A 396 -12.47 -3.13 -1.54
CA ASP A 396 -12.59 -3.73 -2.87
C ASP A 396 -11.98 -5.14 -2.94
N TRP A 397 -10.97 -5.41 -2.14
CA TRP A 397 -10.45 -6.76 -1.94
C TRP A 397 -11.40 -7.68 -1.16
N GLY A 398 -12.45 -7.13 -0.55
CA GLY A 398 -13.44 -7.86 0.25
C GLY A 398 -13.19 -7.84 1.76
N ALA A 399 -12.32 -6.94 2.26
CA ALA A 399 -12.10 -6.82 3.68
C ALA A 399 -13.28 -6.15 4.41
N VAL A 400 -13.59 -6.66 5.60
CA VAL A 400 -14.41 -5.97 6.59
C VAL A 400 -13.50 -5.04 7.37
N ILE A 401 -13.76 -3.74 7.32
CA ILE A 401 -12.95 -2.72 8.00
C ILE A 401 -13.77 -2.14 9.15
N ILE A 402 -13.29 -2.27 10.37
CA ILE A 402 -13.95 -1.78 11.58
C ILE A 402 -13.02 -0.80 12.27
N LYS A 403 -13.44 0.46 12.38
CA LYS A 403 -12.62 1.53 12.94
C LYS A 403 -13.20 2.02 14.26
N PHE A 404 -12.41 1.93 15.32
CA PHE A 404 -12.79 2.38 16.66
C PHE A 404 -12.03 3.63 17.08
N TRP A 405 -12.78 4.65 17.51
CA TRP A 405 -12.27 5.73 18.33
C TRP A 405 -12.70 5.51 19.78
N VAL A 406 -11.74 5.29 20.70
CA VAL A 406 -12.04 5.06 22.12
C VAL A 406 -12.02 6.40 22.86
N GLN A 407 -13.22 6.88 23.21
CA GLN A 407 -13.47 8.19 23.79
C GLN A 407 -13.57 8.16 25.30
N ILE A 408 -12.84 9.07 25.95
CA ILE A 408 -12.97 9.44 27.35
C ILE A 408 -12.86 10.96 27.48
N ASP A 409 -13.26 11.51 28.61
CA ASP A 409 -12.97 12.89 28.96
C ASP A 409 -11.59 13.05 29.62
N LYS A 410 -11.19 14.30 29.75
CA LYS A 410 -9.88 14.70 30.29
C LYS A 410 -9.70 14.30 31.77
N ASP A 411 -10.77 14.31 32.55
CA ASP A 411 -10.74 13.98 33.99
C ASP A 411 -10.58 12.47 34.17
N THR A 412 -11.34 11.67 33.45
CA THR A 412 -11.18 10.19 33.41
C THR A 412 -9.77 9.79 33.01
N GLN A 413 -9.14 10.50 32.05
CA GLN A 413 -7.76 10.22 31.69
C GLN A 413 -6.80 10.47 32.86
N LEU A 414 -6.98 11.61 33.55
CA LEU A 414 -6.13 11.97 34.71
C LEU A 414 -6.22 10.92 35.82
N GLU A 415 -7.43 10.52 36.16
CA GLU A 415 -7.67 9.49 37.19
C GLU A 415 -6.95 8.19 36.80
N ARG A 416 -7.03 7.77 35.57
CA ARG A 416 -6.37 6.55 35.07
C ARG A 416 -4.85 6.67 35.02
N PHE A 417 -4.30 7.85 34.76
CA PHE A 417 -2.87 8.11 34.79
C PHE A 417 -2.38 7.98 36.27
N GLN A 418 -3.09 8.60 37.19
CA GLN A 418 -2.79 8.50 38.65
C GLN A 418 -2.90 7.04 39.16
N GLU A 419 -3.95 6.31 38.75
CA GLU A 419 -4.10 4.88 39.05
C GLU A 419 -2.89 4.07 38.59
N ARG A 420 -2.41 4.34 37.34
CA ARG A 420 -1.24 3.65 36.80
C ARG A 420 0.05 3.98 37.55
N GLN A 421 0.26 5.26 37.92
CA GLN A 421 1.43 5.69 38.66
C GLN A 421 1.48 5.07 40.09
N ASN A 422 0.33 4.95 40.72
CA ASN A 422 0.21 4.43 42.07
C ASN A 422 0.18 2.90 42.16
N ASN A 423 0.05 2.19 41.04
CA ASN A 423 0.02 0.74 40.98
C ASN A 423 1.33 0.17 40.39
N PRO A 424 2.19 -0.49 41.23
CA PRO A 424 3.47 -1.03 40.74
C PRO A 424 3.37 -1.97 39.53
N GLU A 425 2.26 -2.72 39.40
CA GLU A 425 2.04 -3.63 38.29
C GLU A 425 1.65 -2.89 36.99
N LYS A 426 1.28 -1.59 37.06
CA LYS A 426 0.82 -0.79 35.93
C LYS A 426 1.74 0.38 35.60
N GLN A 427 2.75 0.67 36.41
CA GLN A 427 3.66 1.82 36.20
C GLN A 427 4.35 1.78 34.84
N TRP A 428 4.65 0.61 34.29
CA TRP A 428 5.24 0.45 32.97
C TRP A 428 4.34 0.90 31.82
N LYS A 429 3.03 1.15 32.08
CA LYS A 429 2.03 1.60 31.08
C LYS A 429 1.91 3.11 31.00
N ILE A 430 2.65 3.86 31.78
CA ILE A 430 2.64 5.32 31.73
C ILE A 430 4.05 5.84 31.51
N THR A 431 4.17 6.78 30.61
CA THR A 431 5.44 7.37 30.19
C THR A 431 5.34 8.90 30.20
N ASP A 432 6.47 9.58 30.09
CA ASP A 432 6.50 11.04 29.94
C ASP A 432 5.81 11.50 28.65
N GLU A 433 5.72 10.64 27.63
CA GLU A 433 4.98 10.91 26.39
C GLU A 433 3.48 11.06 26.67
N ASP A 434 2.89 10.20 27.51
CA ASP A 434 1.47 10.28 27.87
C ASP A 434 1.14 11.65 28.50
N TRP A 435 2.01 12.16 29.36
CA TRP A 435 1.84 13.47 29.99
C TRP A 435 1.97 14.61 28.98
N ARG A 436 2.97 14.58 28.13
CA ARG A 436 3.12 15.58 27.05
C ARG A 436 1.92 15.59 26.09
N ASN A 437 1.39 14.41 25.73
CA ASN A 437 0.18 14.31 24.90
C ASN A 437 -1.02 14.95 25.59
N ARG A 438 -1.17 14.74 26.91
CA ARG A 438 -2.23 15.34 27.68
C ARG A 438 -2.13 16.88 27.74
N GLU A 439 -0.94 17.45 27.80
CA GLU A 439 -0.75 18.91 27.73
C GLU A 439 -1.26 19.49 26.41
N LYS A 440 -1.17 18.72 25.33
CA LYS A 440 -1.64 19.10 23.99
C LYS A 440 -3.10 18.66 23.71
N TRP A 441 -3.88 18.31 24.72
CA TRP A 441 -5.25 17.77 24.58
C TRP A 441 -6.08 18.50 23.55
N ASP A 442 -6.18 19.84 23.65
CA ASP A 442 -7.03 20.65 22.78
C ASP A 442 -6.57 20.59 21.31
N ALA A 443 -5.26 20.57 21.07
CA ALA A 443 -4.71 20.41 19.74
C ALA A 443 -4.98 19.01 19.16
N TYR A 444 -4.89 17.96 20.00
CA TYR A 444 -5.28 16.61 19.60
C TYR A 444 -6.77 16.53 19.31
N GLU A 445 -7.63 17.16 20.11
CA GLU A 445 -9.08 17.14 19.89
C GLU A 445 -9.44 17.74 18.51
N VAL A 446 -8.81 18.86 18.13
CA VAL A 446 -8.97 19.46 16.80
C VAL A 446 -8.53 18.50 15.71
N ALA A 447 -7.36 17.87 15.84
CA ALA A 447 -6.83 16.94 14.85
C ALA A 447 -7.69 15.68 14.71
N VAL A 448 -8.20 15.15 15.82
CA VAL A 448 -9.10 13.99 15.85
C VAL A 448 -10.45 14.30 15.22
N ASN A 449 -11.06 15.43 15.56
CA ASN A 449 -12.32 15.84 14.95
C ASN A 449 -12.18 15.97 13.43
N GLU A 450 -11.07 16.55 12.96
CA GLU A 450 -10.78 16.64 11.52
C GLU A 450 -10.57 15.26 10.89
N MET A 451 -9.84 14.38 11.55
CA MET A 451 -9.64 13.00 11.13
C MET A 451 -10.97 12.25 10.98
N LEU A 452 -11.80 12.26 12.01
CA LEU A 452 -13.08 11.59 12.00
C LEU A 452 -13.96 12.11 10.86
N GLN A 453 -14.08 13.42 10.71
CA GLN A 453 -14.91 14.05 9.67
C GLN A 453 -14.43 13.77 8.23
N LYS A 454 -13.10 13.74 8.01
CA LYS A 454 -12.53 13.56 6.67
C LYS A 454 -12.34 12.10 6.24
N THR A 455 -12.46 11.16 7.18
CA THR A 455 -12.23 9.74 6.92
C THR A 455 -13.38 8.84 7.35
N ASN A 456 -14.54 9.40 7.70
CA ASN A 456 -15.75 8.63 7.98
C ASN A 456 -16.46 8.27 6.68
N THR A 457 -15.83 7.39 5.90
CA THR A 457 -16.38 6.94 4.61
C THR A 457 -17.52 5.95 4.82
N SER A 458 -18.49 5.92 3.90
CA SER A 458 -19.65 5.01 3.96
C SER A 458 -19.25 3.52 3.88
N PHE A 459 -18.10 3.20 3.32
CA PHE A 459 -17.61 1.81 3.22
C PHE A 459 -16.69 1.40 4.38
N ALA A 460 -16.23 2.35 5.20
CA ALA A 460 -15.41 2.13 6.40
C ALA A 460 -15.71 3.22 7.43
N PRO A 461 -16.90 3.20 8.09
CA PRO A 461 -17.28 4.22 9.05
C PRO A 461 -16.52 4.08 10.37
N TRP A 462 -16.39 5.20 11.08
CA TRP A 462 -15.87 5.24 12.43
C TRP A 462 -16.95 4.89 13.46
N HIS A 463 -16.59 4.06 14.43
CA HIS A 463 -17.41 3.74 15.60
C HIS A 463 -16.78 4.35 16.84
N VAL A 464 -17.51 5.24 17.50
CA VAL A 464 -17.06 5.82 18.78
C VAL A 464 -17.44 4.88 19.92
N LEU A 465 -16.46 4.55 20.76
CA LEU A 465 -16.65 3.76 21.97
C LEU A 465 -16.53 4.69 23.18
N GLU A 466 -17.64 4.97 23.83
CA GLU A 466 -17.69 5.70 25.10
C GLU A 466 -17.07 4.80 26.19
N SER A 467 -15.91 5.21 26.72
CA SER A 467 -15.08 4.33 27.55
C SER A 467 -14.80 4.88 28.94
N VAL A 468 -15.66 5.75 29.46
CA VAL A 468 -15.63 6.13 30.89
C VAL A 468 -15.85 4.87 31.73
N ASP A 469 -16.84 4.05 31.41
CA ASP A 469 -16.91 2.66 31.86
C ASP A 469 -16.28 1.72 30.84
N LYS A 470 -15.20 1.07 31.25
CA LYS A 470 -14.49 0.09 30.40
C LYS A 470 -15.33 -1.13 30.05
N LYS A 471 -16.28 -1.54 30.90
CA LYS A 471 -17.17 -2.69 30.67
C LYS A 471 -18.12 -2.39 29.52
N TYR A 472 -18.79 -1.25 29.59
CA TYR A 472 -19.69 -0.77 28.54
C TYR A 472 -18.97 -0.71 27.16
N ALA A 473 -17.80 -0.05 27.10
CA ALA A 473 -17.04 0.07 25.87
C ALA A 473 -16.64 -1.28 25.25
N ARG A 474 -16.29 -2.28 26.07
CA ARG A 474 -15.93 -3.63 25.62
C ARG A 474 -17.11 -4.37 25.01
N ILE A 475 -18.27 -4.31 25.65
CA ILE A 475 -19.50 -4.93 25.14
C ILE A 475 -19.94 -4.26 23.84
N LYS A 476 -19.93 -2.91 23.81
CA LYS A 476 -20.25 -2.16 22.57
C LYS A 476 -19.32 -2.54 21.41
N ALA A 477 -18.02 -2.63 21.65
CA ALA A 477 -17.05 -3.03 20.63
C ALA A 477 -17.32 -4.45 20.11
N LEU A 478 -17.58 -5.42 20.99
CA LEU A 478 -17.91 -6.80 20.59
C LEU A 478 -19.18 -6.87 19.75
N ARG A 479 -20.24 -6.14 20.13
CA ARG A 479 -21.49 -6.07 19.38
C ARG A 479 -21.23 -5.53 17.96
N ILE A 480 -20.50 -4.41 17.83
CA ILE A 480 -20.18 -3.82 16.53
C ILE A 480 -19.37 -4.79 15.67
N VAL A 481 -18.35 -5.46 16.23
CA VAL A 481 -17.55 -6.45 15.50
C VAL A 481 -18.42 -7.59 14.98
N ILE A 482 -19.34 -8.10 15.81
CA ILE A 482 -20.27 -9.17 15.43
C ILE A 482 -21.21 -8.70 14.32
N ASP A 483 -21.82 -7.52 14.48
CA ASP A 483 -22.77 -6.97 13.51
C ASP A 483 -22.13 -6.74 12.13
N GLU A 484 -20.92 -6.16 12.09
CA GLU A 484 -20.21 -5.93 10.83
C GLU A 484 -19.77 -7.24 10.15
N ILE A 485 -19.34 -8.24 10.93
CA ILE A 485 -19.04 -9.58 10.40
C ILE A 485 -20.32 -10.26 9.87
N GLU A 486 -21.44 -10.18 10.59
CA GLU A 486 -22.69 -10.77 10.14
C GLU A 486 -23.23 -10.13 8.86
N LYS A 487 -23.09 -8.80 8.71
CA LYS A 487 -23.41 -8.10 7.44
C LYS A 487 -22.60 -8.68 6.30
N ALA A 488 -21.27 -8.72 6.45
CA ALA A 488 -20.37 -9.23 5.41
C ALA A 488 -20.64 -10.70 5.06
N LEU A 489 -21.04 -11.52 6.04
CA LEU A 489 -21.41 -12.93 5.80
C LEU A 489 -22.75 -13.10 5.08
N LYS A 490 -23.62 -12.10 5.07
CA LYS A 490 -24.87 -12.11 4.29
C LYS A 490 -24.69 -11.62 2.86
N GLU A 491 -23.72 -10.70 2.64
CA GLU A 491 -23.41 -10.12 1.33
C GLU A 491 -22.57 -11.04 0.44
N ASN A 492 -21.80 -11.97 1.04
CA ASN A 492 -20.95 -12.96 0.39
C ASN A 492 -21.50 -14.40 0.58
#